data_646557a232270cae979f53f7f87c8b2d
#
_entry.id   646557a232270cae979f53f7f87c8b2d
#
_cell.length_a   1.000
_cell.length_b   1.000
_cell.length_c   1.000
_cell.angle_alpha   90.00
_cell.angle_beta   90.00
_cell.angle_gamma   90.00
#
_symmetry.space_group_name_H-M   'P 1'
#
loop_
_entity.id
_entity.type
_entity.pdbx_description
1 polymer ?
#
loop_
_entity_poly.entity_id
_entity_poly.type
_entity_poly.pdbx_seq_one_letter_code
_entity_poly.pdbx_strand_id
1 'polypeptide(L)'
;MTVQLDSKAISSKELIARTGISRATLNNYISLNLIPAPSVRKPEEPGGPTKIGYFPLWVVERIEMIQELKGAGMRMAAIASHFNNDEVEVSGEESALVRDFAYQSIEKIVFPAILVNQRWEIIWINQMAEKVFFKEAVHEIPTAANRNILRLFLQESLVRRFRNWKEILGVHLRLAKRDLTEDRVEQICRQVETCPIDELRQLWRESKALQDRPITQQELVLKPLKGKTTRHTLFSSDFREGTLLLYTPLSMQLDQILNLLMGRERLVKALLSRRIPSLTSLCILSGRLESSLHLRTALPPHEYFDLINQVILTSHQCFKEYGGTPGRSIQEGVVCFFLSGPDSPREYLHSAIQCAQALKQMIVALDKRWKYKKVWKNSLQLNMGIHCGEEWLGTIPSSLAFEFTVMGETLVETVNLSEFAQEGSIWASKKVIENMVPEDRQRVEFGVRLGTGRERFVSPGIYSQVRELISGDELQRRALGEISNLAVTEIINVHPTVDQDL
;
A
#
# COMPACT_ATOMS: atom_id res chain seq x y z
N MET A 1 -19.50 39.74 -14.00
CA MET A 1 -20.04 39.27 -12.72
C MET A 1 -18.85 38.80 -11.90
N THR A 2 -18.48 39.55 -10.91
CA THR A 2 -17.29 39.39 -10.07
C THR A 2 -17.56 38.27 -9.06
N VAL A 3 -16.85 37.16 -9.17
CA VAL A 3 -16.97 36.06 -8.20
C VAL A 3 -16.15 36.42 -6.97
N GLN A 4 -16.86 36.57 -5.86
CA GLN A 4 -16.29 36.68 -4.51
C GLN A 4 -15.44 35.45 -4.16
N LEU A 5 -14.12 35.62 -4.13
CA LEU A 5 -13.14 34.71 -3.55
C LEU A 5 -12.23 35.51 -2.59
N ASP A 6 -12.83 36.10 -1.58
CA ASP A 6 -12.12 37.01 -0.66
C ASP A 6 -12.43 36.71 0.81
N SER A 7 -12.00 35.55 1.33
CA SER A 7 -12.07 35.36 2.79
C SER A 7 -10.87 34.69 3.45
N LYS A 8 -9.73 34.50 2.76
CA LYS A 8 -8.53 33.89 3.40
C LYS A 8 -7.20 34.37 2.80
N ALA A 9 -6.98 35.68 2.73
CA ALA A 9 -5.70 36.28 2.35
C ALA A 9 -5.13 37.11 3.50
N ILE A 10 -3.81 37.00 3.75
CA ILE A 10 -3.08 37.73 4.80
C ILE A 10 -2.18 38.80 4.16
N SER A 11 -2.14 40.01 4.73
CA SER A 11 -1.26 41.07 4.23
C SER A 11 0.21 40.78 4.56
N SER A 12 1.14 41.28 3.73
CA SER A 12 2.59 41.11 3.99
C SER A 12 3.02 41.64 5.35
N LYS A 13 2.36 42.69 5.87
CA LYS A 13 2.62 43.27 7.19
C LYS A 13 2.18 42.30 8.31
N GLU A 14 1.01 41.74 8.16
CA GLU A 14 0.42 40.79 9.11
C GLU A 14 1.15 39.42 9.06
N LEU A 15 1.55 38.98 7.88
CA LEU A 15 2.36 37.76 7.69
C LEU A 15 3.69 37.87 8.43
N ILE A 16 4.40 38.99 8.29
CA ILE A 16 5.65 39.28 9.00
C ILE A 16 5.42 39.31 10.52
N ALA A 17 4.36 39.96 10.97
CA ALA A 17 4.04 40.03 12.40
C ALA A 17 3.72 38.65 13.00
N ARG A 18 3.04 37.79 12.24
CA ARG A 18 2.61 36.47 12.69
C ARG A 18 3.73 35.43 12.69
N THR A 19 4.61 35.47 11.69
CA THR A 19 5.70 34.48 11.54
C THR A 19 7.03 34.92 12.14
N GLY A 20 7.14 36.18 12.56
CA GLY A 20 8.36 36.75 13.16
C GLY A 20 9.55 36.94 12.21
N ILE A 21 9.37 36.72 10.89
CA ILE A 21 10.44 36.87 9.91
C ILE A 21 10.66 38.34 9.54
N SER A 22 11.87 38.66 9.07
CA SER A 22 12.16 40.01 8.55
C SER A 22 11.62 40.17 7.10
N ARG A 23 11.42 41.41 6.66
CA ARG A 23 11.05 41.71 5.28
C ARG A 23 12.10 41.22 4.28
N ALA A 24 13.39 41.26 4.65
CA ALA A 24 14.47 40.73 3.85
C ALA A 24 14.36 39.20 3.71
N THR A 25 14.01 38.50 4.80
CA THR A 25 13.78 37.05 4.80
C THR A 25 12.58 36.67 3.94
N LEU A 26 11.49 37.44 4.01
CA LEU A 26 10.31 37.25 3.17
C LEU A 26 10.66 37.35 1.68
N ASN A 27 11.39 38.40 1.29
CA ASN A 27 11.84 38.59 -0.09
C ASN A 27 12.80 37.48 -0.54
N ASN A 28 13.67 37.00 0.34
CA ASN A 28 14.55 35.88 0.04
C ASN A 28 13.78 34.58 -0.17
N TYR A 29 12.73 34.34 0.60
CA TYR A 29 11.87 33.16 0.40
C TYR A 29 11.09 33.22 -0.92
N ILE A 30 10.67 34.42 -1.34
CA ILE A 30 10.05 34.63 -2.64
C ILE A 30 11.07 34.39 -3.78
N SER A 31 12.29 34.93 -3.64
CA SER A 31 13.34 34.78 -4.69
C SER A 31 13.84 33.33 -4.82
N LEU A 32 13.74 32.52 -3.77
CA LEU A 32 14.07 31.09 -3.78
C LEU A 32 12.87 30.21 -4.17
N ASN A 33 11.75 30.80 -4.60
CA ASN A 33 10.49 30.10 -4.90
C ASN A 33 9.95 29.24 -3.75
N LEU A 34 10.31 29.52 -2.52
CA LEU A 34 9.81 28.84 -1.32
C LEU A 34 8.37 29.23 -0.98
N ILE A 35 7.98 30.45 -1.34
CA ILE A 35 6.62 31.00 -1.21
C ILE A 35 6.26 31.79 -2.46
N PRO A 36 4.98 31.86 -2.84
CA PRO A 36 4.54 32.57 -4.03
C PRO A 36 4.77 34.10 -3.93
N ALA A 37 4.84 34.75 -5.07
CA ALA A 37 4.85 36.20 -5.12
C ALA A 37 3.50 36.78 -4.61
N PRO A 38 3.51 37.91 -3.88
CA PRO A 38 2.28 38.48 -3.36
C PRO A 38 1.38 39.07 -4.46
N SER A 39 0.06 38.92 -4.31
CA SER A 39 -0.92 39.64 -5.09
C SER A 39 -1.00 41.08 -4.58
N VAL A 40 -0.72 42.06 -5.45
CA VAL A 40 -0.68 43.50 -5.05
C VAL A 40 -2.06 44.12 -5.24
N ARG A 41 -2.65 44.67 -4.17
CA ARG A 41 -3.96 45.34 -4.19
C ARG A 41 -3.87 46.72 -3.51
N LYS A 42 -4.81 47.63 -3.85
CA LYS A 42 -4.96 48.89 -3.12
C LYS A 42 -5.65 48.60 -1.77
N PRO A 43 -5.18 49.18 -0.65
CA PRO A 43 -5.86 49.04 0.62
C PRO A 43 -7.22 49.73 0.61
N GLU A 44 -8.18 49.18 1.34
CA GLU A 44 -9.55 49.71 1.48
C GLU A 44 -9.62 50.95 2.42
N GLU A 45 -8.58 51.18 3.23
CA GLU A 45 -8.53 52.32 4.15
C GLU A 45 -7.89 53.56 3.55
N PRO A 46 -8.51 54.75 3.63
CA PRO A 46 -7.97 56.01 3.17
C PRO A 46 -6.82 56.49 4.07
N GLY A 47 -5.60 56.61 3.55
CA GLY A 47 -4.41 57.14 4.24
C GLY A 47 -3.22 56.20 4.37
N GLY A 48 -3.33 54.96 3.85
CA GLY A 48 -2.25 53.97 3.84
C GLY A 48 -1.36 53.97 2.59
N PRO A 49 -0.33 53.08 2.55
CA PRO A 49 0.55 52.96 1.40
C PRO A 49 -0.23 52.59 0.13
N THR A 50 0.18 53.11 -0.99
CA THR A 50 -0.52 53.00 -2.30
C THR A 50 -0.69 51.59 -2.83
N LYS A 51 0.06 50.61 -2.33
CA LYS A 51 0.00 49.18 -2.73
C LYS A 51 0.42 48.29 -1.59
N ILE A 52 -0.37 47.25 -1.27
CA ILE A 52 -0.06 46.22 -0.27
C ILE A 52 -0.07 44.85 -0.96
N GLY A 53 0.96 44.03 -0.65
CA GLY A 53 1.02 42.63 -1.09
C GLY A 53 0.24 41.72 -0.15
N TYR A 54 -0.58 40.86 -0.71
CA TYR A 54 -1.34 39.84 0.00
C TYR A 54 -0.89 38.43 -0.38
N PHE A 55 -0.85 37.54 0.60
CA PHE A 55 -0.48 36.14 0.44
C PHE A 55 -1.65 35.23 0.82
N PRO A 56 -1.75 34.02 0.26
CA PRO A 56 -2.65 33.00 0.74
C PRO A 56 -2.34 32.62 2.19
N LEU A 57 -3.34 32.27 3.00
CA LEU A 57 -3.17 32.00 4.45
C LEU A 57 -2.19 30.84 4.73
N TRP A 58 -2.15 29.82 3.84
CA TRP A 58 -1.25 28.68 3.96
C TRP A 58 0.25 29.05 3.95
N VAL A 59 0.59 30.23 3.47
CA VAL A 59 1.99 30.72 3.48
C VAL A 59 2.52 30.88 4.90
N VAL A 60 1.66 31.10 5.89
CA VAL A 60 2.04 31.13 7.31
C VAL A 60 2.65 29.81 7.74
N GLU A 61 1.90 28.71 7.54
CA GLU A 61 2.32 27.34 7.90
C GLU A 61 3.60 26.93 7.14
N ARG A 62 3.71 27.36 5.87
CA ARG A 62 4.91 27.08 5.07
C ARG A 62 6.15 27.80 5.59
N ILE A 63 6.01 29.04 6.07
CA ILE A 63 7.11 29.78 6.67
C ILE A 63 7.52 29.15 7.99
N GLU A 64 6.56 28.72 8.80
CA GLU A 64 6.82 28.01 10.08
C GLU A 64 7.61 26.72 9.84
N MET A 65 7.21 25.93 8.82
CA MET A 65 7.93 24.70 8.41
C MET A 65 9.35 24.99 7.92
N ILE A 66 9.56 26.06 7.14
CA ILE A 66 10.90 26.51 6.71
C ILE A 66 11.78 26.89 7.92
N GLN A 67 11.20 27.54 8.92
CA GLN A 67 11.91 27.90 10.16
C GLN A 67 12.29 26.67 10.97
N GLU A 68 11.42 25.67 11.08
CA GLU A 68 11.70 24.39 11.75
C GLU A 68 12.84 23.63 11.07
N LEU A 69 12.79 23.50 9.74
CA LEU A 69 13.86 22.83 8.96
C LEU A 69 15.20 23.56 9.09
N LYS A 70 15.16 24.89 9.12
CA LYS A 70 16.35 25.71 9.36
C LYS A 70 16.87 25.55 10.79
N GLY A 71 15.97 25.49 11.78
CA GLY A 71 16.30 25.21 13.19
C GLY A 71 16.91 23.82 13.38
N ALA A 72 16.51 22.85 12.57
CA ALA A 72 17.10 21.50 12.50
C ALA A 72 18.46 21.46 11.77
N GLY A 73 19.02 22.61 11.36
CA GLY A 73 20.34 22.70 10.72
C GLY A 73 20.38 22.48 9.21
N MET A 74 19.23 22.41 8.54
CA MET A 74 19.15 22.23 7.10
C MET A 74 19.56 23.52 6.36
N ARG A 75 20.43 23.40 5.34
CA ARG A 75 20.86 24.56 4.54
C ARG A 75 19.75 25.04 3.61
N MET A 76 19.67 26.37 3.38
CA MET A 76 18.61 26.96 2.54
C MET A 76 18.51 26.38 1.14
N ALA A 77 19.64 25.97 0.53
CA ALA A 77 19.64 25.30 -0.77
C ALA A 77 18.97 23.91 -0.70
N ALA A 78 19.17 23.15 0.39
CA ALA A 78 18.51 21.86 0.59
C ALA A 78 17.02 22.03 0.89
N ILE A 79 16.64 23.08 1.66
CA ILE A 79 15.25 23.46 1.89
C ILE A 79 14.59 23.86 0.57
N ALA A 80 15.27 24.68 -0.27
CA ALA A 80 14.78 25.06 -1.57
C ALA A 80 14.60 23.85 -2.50
N SER A 81 15.56 22.92 -2.54
CA SER A 81 15.42 21.66 -3.30
C SER A 81 14.27 20.79 -2.78
N HIS A 82 14.07 20.74 -1.46
CA HIS A 82 12.97 20.00 -0.85
C HIS A 82 11.59 20.52 -1.26
N PHE A 83 11.45 21.84 -1.42
CA PHE A 83 10.20 22.47 -1.83
C PHE A 83 10.08 22.69 -3.34
N ASN A 84 11.19 22.76 -4.10
CA ASN A 84 11.20 23.03 -5.54
C ASN A 84 11.28 21.76 -6.40
N ASN A 85 11.67 20.61 -5.86
CA ASN A 85 11.55 19.33 -6.56
C ASN A 85 10.08 18.90 -6.79
N ASP A 86 9.13 19.66 -6.25
CA ASP A 86 7.70 19.54 -6.55
C ASP A 86 7.22 20.43 -7.71
N GLU A 87 8.11 21.23 -8.34
CA GLU A 87 7.74 22.18 -9.38
C GLU A 87 8.55 21.97 -10.68
N VAL A 88 8.00 21.19 -11.60
CA VAL A 88 8.29 21.35 -13.03
C VAL A 88 7.39 22.49 -13.52
N GLU A 89 8.01 23.57 -14.00
CA GLU A 89 7.33 24.77 -14.53
C GLU A 89 6.38 24.42 -15.67
N VAL A 90 5.10 24.77 -15.50
CA VAL A 90 4.17 25.06 -16.59
C VAL A 90 3.59 26.45 -16.33
N SER A 91 3.87 27.34 -17.21
CA SER A 91 3.44 28.74 -17.19
C SER A 91 1.94 28.90 -17.44
N GLY A 92 1.29 29.79 -16.68
CA GLY A 92 -0.02 30.33 -16.97
C GLY A 92 -1.14 29.98 -15.97
N GLU A 93 -2.17 30.77 -15.94
CA GLU A 93 -3.34 30.73 -15.08
C GLU A 93 -4.11 29.37 -15.05
N GLU A 94 -3.90 28.50 -16.05
CA GLU A 94 -4.40 27.13 -16.10
C GLU A 94 -3.75 26.20 -15.04
N SER A 95 -2.54 26.51 -14.59
CA SER A 95 -1.77 25.71 -13.64
C SER A 95 -2.36 25.75 -12.21
N ALA A 96 -2.98 26.83 -11.80
CA ALA A 96 -3.58 26.97 -10.46
C ALA A 96 -4.85 26.10 -10.32
N LEU A 97 -5.68 26.04 -11.37
CA LEU A 97 -6.87 25.18 -11.42
C LEU A 97 -6.51 23.69 -11.44
N VAL A 98 -5.42 23.32 -12.14
CA VAL A 98 -4.95 21.92 -12.22
C VAL A 98 -4.29 21.47 -10.92
N ARG A 99 -3.57 22.35 -10.21
CA ARG A 99 -2.97 22.05 -8.90
C ARG A 99 -4.03 21.86 -7.81
N ASP A 100 -5.04 22.71 -7.78
CA ASP A 100 -6.17 22.60 -6.84
C ASP A 100 -7.04 21.36 -7.16
N PHE A 101 -7.12 20.98 -8.46
CA PHE A 101 -7.82 19.79 -8.91
C PHE A 101 -7.14 18.48 -8.47
N ALA A 102 -5.81 18.39 -8.45
CA ALA A 102 -5.09 17.15 -8.14
C ALA A 102 -5.13 16.77 -6.64
N TYR A 103 -5.07 17.73 -5.73
CA TYR A 103 -5.19 17.48 -4.28
C TYR A 103 -6.64 17.42 -3.77
N GLN A 104 -7.54 18.15 -4.42
CA GLN A 104 -8.98 18.15 -4.10
C GLN A 104 -9.78 17.14 -4.94
N SER A 105 -9.14 16.45 -5.91
CA SER A 105 -9.85 15.85 -7.05
C SER A 105 -10.50 14.51 -6.76
N ILE A 106 -10.00 13.71 -5.81
CA ILE A 106 -10.67 12.42 -5.50
C ILE A 106 -11.98 12.65 -4.75
N GLU A 107 -12.02 13.62 -3.85
CA GLU A 107 -13.25 14.00 -3.14
C GLU A 107 -14.22 14.76 -4.04
N LYS A 108 -13.74 15.39 -5.10
CA LYS A 108 -14.53 16.18 -6.06
C LYS A 108 -14.93 15.39 -7.32
N ILE A 109 -14.62 14.11 -7.42
CA ILE A 109 -15.21 13.30 -8.49
C ILE A 109 -16.73 13.21 -8.20
N VAL A 110 -17.47 14.09 -8.86
CA VAL A 110 -18.94 14.24 -8.70
C VAL A 110 -19.73 13.17 -9.47
N PHE A 111 -19.07 12.29 -10.17
CA PHE A 111 -19.65 11.18 -10.92
C PHE A 111 -19.17 9.84 -10.34
N PRO A 112 -19.90 8.73 -10.59
CA PRO A 112 -19.51 7.43 -10.08
C PRO A 112 -18.12 7.03 -10.56
N ALA A 113 -17.28 6.54 -9.64
CA ALA A 113 -15.92 6.11 -9.92
C ALA A 113 -15.53 4.91 -9.06
N ILE A 114 -14.87 3.94 -9.68
CA ILE A 114 -14.47 2.66 -9.06
C ILE A 114 -13.07 2.30 -9.53
N LEU A 115 -12.19 1.89 -8.62
CA LEU A 115 -10.91 1.27 -8.94
C LEU A 115 -10.98 -0.21 -8.61
N VAL A 116 -10.75 -1.05 -9.59
CA VAL A 116 -10.67 -2.51 -9.44
C VAL A 116 -9.23 -2.99 -9.64
N ASN A 117 -8.84 -4.05 -8.93
CA ASN A 117 -7.57 -4.72 -9.18
C ASN A 117 -7.65 -5.63 -10.43
N GLN A 118 -6.55 -6.34 -10.76
CA GLN A 118 -6.49 -7.28 -11.89
C GLN A 118 -7.47 -8.47 -11.78
N ARG A 119 -8.05 -8.71 -10.59
CA ARG A 119 -9.08 -9.73 -10.34
C ARG A 119 -10.50 -9.18 -10.40
N TRP A 120 -10.65 -7.89 -10.74
CA TRP A 120 -11.92 -7.20 -10.75
C TRP A 120 -12.57 -7.05 -9.36
N GLU A 121 -11.77 -7.09 -8.30
CA GLU A 121 -12.17 -6.78 -6.94
C GLU A 121 -12.05 -5.27 -6.70
N ILE A 122 -13.10 -4.67 -6.12
CA ILE A 122 -13.12 -3.23 -5.83
C ILE A 122 -12.14 -2.93 -4.69
N ILE A 123 -11.10 -2.15 -5.01
CA ILE A 123 -10.10 -1.69 -4.04
C ILE A 123 -10.32 -0.24 -3.60
N TRP A 124 -11.08 0.52 -4.38
CA TRP A 124 -11.58 1.85 -4.02
C TRP A 124 -12.88 2.14 -4.78
N ILE A 125 -13.79 2.86 -4.13
CA ILE A 125 -15.08 3.27 -4.68
C ILE A 125 -15.48 4.61 -4.06
N ASN A 126 -16.08 5.51 -4.84
CA ASN A 126 -16.61 6.74 -4.28
C ASN A 126 -18.09 6.58 -3.92
N GLN A 127 -18.56 7.46 -3.05
CA GLN A 127 -19.93 7.46 -2.55
C GLN A 127 -20.99 7.55 -3.68
N MET A 128 -20.65 8.23 -4.80
CA MET A 128 -21.55 8.33 -5.94
C MET A 128 -21.75 6.99 -6.63
N ALA A 129 -20.69 6.18 -6.79
CA ALA A 129 -20.79 4.85 -7.37
C ALA A 129 -21.60 3.89 -6.47
N GLU A 130 -21.37 3.94 -5.14
CA GLU A 130 -22.18 3.17 -4.19
C GLU A 130 -23.68 3.53 -4.29
N LYS A 131 -24.01 4.82 -4.30
CA LYS A 131 -25.41 5.29 -4.43
C LYS A 131 -26.04 4.92 -5.77
N VAL A 132 -25.29 5.04 -6.88
CA VAL A 132 -25.82 4.80 -8.23
C VAL A 132 -25.99 3.30 -8.46
N PHE A 133 -24.99 2.47 -8.17
CA PHE A 133 -25.02 1.06 -8.52
C PHE A 133 -25.54 0.16 -7.38
N PHE A 134 -25.02 0.29 -6.17
CA PHE A 134 -25.14 -0.77 -5.15
C PHE A 134 -26.19 -0.45 -4.07
N LYS A 135 -26.39 0.80 -3.68
CA LYS A 135 -27.17 1.23 -2.51
C LYS A 135 -26.70 0.66 -1.15
N GLU A 136 -25.63 -0.09 -1.17
CA GLU A 136 -25.00 -0.70 -0.03
C GLU A 136 -23.60 -0.11 0.14
N ALA A 137 -23.11 -0.11 1.37
CA ALA A 137 -21.75 0.33 1.68
C ALA A 137 -20.75 -0.75 1.25
N VAL A 138 -20.36 -0.75 -0.03
CA VAL A 138 -19.41 -1.73 -0.58
C VAL A 138 -18.07 -1.69 0.18
N HIS A 139 -17.69 -0.53 0.70
CA HIS A 139 -16.49 -0.36 1.51
C HIS A 139 -16.55 -1.08 2.86
N GLU A 140 -17.73 -1.47 3.36
CA GLU A 140 -17.90 -2.24 4.59
C GLU A 140 -17.79 -3.76 4.37
N ILE A 141 -17.81 -4.24 3.12
CA ILE A 141 -17.65 -5.67 2.82
C ILE A 141 -16.20 -6.08 3.14
N PRO A 142 -15.97 -7.01 4.10
CA PRO A 142 -14.62 -7.25 4.63
C PRO A 142 -13.66 -7.89 3.61
N THR A 143 -14.11 -8.87 2.85
CA THR A 143 -13.23 -9.61 1.93
C THR A 143 -13.22 -9.02 0.53
N ALA A 144 -12.04 -8.89 -0.06
CA ALA A 144 -11.89 -8.36 -1.42
C ALA A 144 -12.63 -9.22 -2.46
N ALA A 145 -12.62 -10.55 -2.31
CA ALA A 145 -13.33 -11.46 -3.19
C ALA A 145 -14.86 -11.21 -3.21
N ASN A 146 -15.44 -10.84 -2.06
CA ASN A 146 -16.87 -10.50 -1.98
C ASN A 146 -17.17 -9.12 -2.59
N ARG A 147 -16.15 -8.26 -2.74
CA ARG A 147 -16.22 -6.98 -3.45
C ARG A 147 -15.90 -7.10 -4.94
N ASN A 148 -15.90 -8.31 -5.52
CA ASN A 148 -15.73 -8.44 -6.96
C ASN A 148 -16.89 -7.77 -7.71
N ILE A 149 -16.59 -6.81 -8.58
CA ILE A 149 -17.58 -5.97 -9.23
C ILE A 149 -18.55 -6.79 -10.11
N LEU A 150 -18.07 -7.86 -10.77
CA LEU A 150 -18.93 -8.73 -11.59
C LEU A 150 -19.92 -9.50 -10.72
N ARG A 151 -19.45 -10.00 -9.58
CA ARG A 151 -20.30 -10.67 -8.59
C ARG A 151 -21.34 -9.71 -8.01
N LEU A 152 -20.95 -8.49 -7.68
CA LEU A 152 -21.86 -7.46 -7.16
C LEU A 152 -22.93 -7.07 -8.19
N PHE A 153 -22.60 -7.03 -9.48
CA PHE A 153 -23.57 -6.76 -10.54
C PHE A 153 -24.59 -7.89 -10.73
N LEU A 154 -24.27 -9.10 -10.28
CA LEU A 154 -25.19 -10.23 -10.30
C LEU A 154 -26.04 -10.37 -9.03
N GLN A 155 -25.79 -9.58 -7.99
CA GLN A 155 -26.63 -9.63 -6.78
C GLN A 155 -28.06 -9.22 -7.07
N GLU A 156 -29.01 -9.84 -6.34
CA GLU A 156 -30.45 -9.60 -6.49
C GLU A 156 -30.81 -8.12 -6.35
N SER A 157 -30.13 -7.41 -5.47
CA SER A 157 -30.32 -5.96 -5.22
C SER A 157 -30.11 -5.14 -6.51
N LEU A 158 -29.11 -5.50 -7.33
CA LEU A 158 -28.83 -4.79 -8.58
C LEU A 158 -29.68 -5.31 -9.74
N VAL A 159 -29.83 -6.63 -9.86
CA VAL A 159 -30.66 -7.26 -10.91
C VAL A 159 -32.10 -6.77 -10.86
N ARG A 160 -32.68 -6.64 -9.65
CA ARG A 160 -34.01 -6.04 -9.43
C ARG A 160 -34.06 -4.53 -9.56
N ARG A 161 -32.92 -3.87 -9.66
CA ARG A 161 -32.84 -2.40 -9.76
C ARG A 161 -32.88 -1.91 -11.19
N PHE A 162 -32.21 -2.59 -12.12
CA PHE A 162 -32.08 -2.16 -13.51
C PHE A 162 -32.72 -3.17 -14.46
N ARG A 163 -33.62 -2.69 -15.35
CA ARG A 163 -34.24 -3.52 -16.38
C ARG A 163 -33.24 -4.11 -17.35
N ASN A 164 -32.12 -3.41 -17.57
CA ASN A 164 -31.06 -3.79 -18.50
C ASN A 164 -29.76 -4.21 -17.79
N TRP A 165 -29.87 -4.90 -16.67
CA TRP A 165 -28.70 -5.37 -15.91
C TRP A 165 -27.73 -6.25 -16.75
N LYS A 166 -28.25 -7.00 -17.71
CA LYS A 166 -27.43 -7.80 -18.65
C LYS A 166 -26.56 -6.92 -19.55
N GLU A 167 -27.11 -5.79 -20.05
CA GLU A 167 -26.35 -4.81 -20.83
C GLU A 167 -25.24 -4.17 -19.97
N ILE A 168 -25.56 -3.84 -18.72
CA ILE A 168 -24.60 -3.27 -17.76
C ILE A 168 -23.47 -4.29 -17.50
N LEU A 169 -23.83 -5.53 -17.17
CA LEU A 169 -22.84 -6.61 -16.96
C LEU A 169 -22.00 -6.84 -18.22
N GLY A 170 -22.62 -6.90 -19.40
CA GLY A 170 -21.94 -7.14 -20.67
C GLY A 170 -20.87 -6.07 -20.99
N VAL A 171 -21.11 -4.80 -20.64
CA VAL A 171 -20.09 -3.74 -20.76
C VAL A 171 -18.87 -4.04 -19.89
N HIS A 172 -19.09 -4.48 -18.66
CA HIS A 172 -18.00 -4.80 -17.74
C HIS A 172 -17.28 -6.11 -18.10
N LEU A 173 -18.00 -7.11 -18.59
CA LEU A 173 -17.41 -8.36 -19.11
C LEU A 173 -16.48 -8.10 -20.29
N ARG A 174 -16.83 -7.17 -21.20
CA ARG A 174 -15.94 -6.79 -22.32
C ARG A 174 -14.61 -6.23 -21.85
N LEU A 175 -14.64 -5.40 -20.79
CA LEU A 175 -13.42 -4.89 -20.17
C LEU A 175 -12.65 -5.97 -19.44
N ALA A 176 -13.36 -6.85 -18.71
CA ALA A 176 -12.77 -7.91 -17.91
C ALA A 176 -12.05 -9.00 -18.74
N LYS A 177 -12.39 -9.15 -20.01
CA LYS A 177 -11.74 -10.13 -20.92
C LYS A 177 -10.25 -9.91 -21.13
N ARG A 178 -9.69 -8.77 -20.75
CA ARG A 178 -8.24 -8.54 -20.76
C ARG A 178 -7.53 -9.27 -19.63
N ASP A 179 -8.19 -9.36 -18.47
CA ASP A 179 -7.59 -9.80 -17.23
C ASP A 179 -8.09 -11.17 -16.77
N LEU A 180 -9.29 -11.56 -17.22
CA LEU A 180 -9.97 -12.76 -16.76
C LEU A 180 -10.27 -13.71 -17.93
N THR A 181 -10.27 -15.02 -17.60
CA THR A 181 -10.76 -16.11 -18.47
C THR A 181 -12.23 -16.43 -18.15
N GLU A 182 -12.90 -17.18 -19.08
CA GLU A 182 -14.29 -17.65 -18.87
C GLU A 182 -14.42 -18.46 -17.57
N ASP A 183 -13.52 -19.41 -17.35
CA ASP A 183 -13.52 -20.26 -16.14
C ASP A 183 -13.38 -19.43 -14.85
N ARG A 184 -12.56 -18.38 -14.90
CA ARG A 184 -12.37 -17.50 -13.74
C ARG A 184 -13.61 -16.70 -13.42
N VAL A 185 -14.30 -16.17 -14.43
CA VAL A 185 -15.58 -15.47 -14.25
C VAL A 185 -16.63 -16.42 -13.67
N GLU A 186 -16.69 -17.66 -14.15
CA GLU A 186 -17.58 -18.67 -13.58
C GLU A 186 -17.28 -18.94 -12.10
N GLN A 187 -16.02 -19.10 -11.75
CA GLN A 187 -15.62 -19.29 -10.33
C GLN A 187 -16.06 -18.13 -9.44
N ILE A 188 -15.85 -16.90 -9.90
CA ILE A 188 -16.24 -15.68 -9.17
C ILE A 188 -17.75 -15.63 -8.96
N CYS A 189 -18.53 -16.04 -9.95
CA CYS A 189 -19.99 -15.92 -9.95
C CYS A 189 -20.72 -17.20 -9.50
N ARG A 190 -20.00 -18.31 -9.25
CA ARG A 190 -20.61 -19.64 -8.93
C ARG A 190 -21.53 -19.63 -7.71
N GLN A 191 -21.36 -18.70 -6.79
CA GLN A 191 -22.17 -18.60 -5.56
C GLN A 191 -23.35 -17.62 -5.71
N VAL A 192 -23.62 -17.10 -6.92
CA VAL A 192 -24.69 -16.15 -7.16
C VAL A 192 -25.85 -16.84 -7.84
N GLU A 193 -26.98 -16.93 -7.15
CA GLU A 193 -28.17 -17.67 -7.63
C GLU A 193 -28.99 -16.93 -8.71
N THR A 194 -28.79 -15.61 -8.85
CA THR A 194 -29.61 -14.75 -9.72
C THR A 194 -29.34 -14.86 -11.20
N CYS A 195 -28.21 -15.47 -11.60
CA CYS A 195 -27.86 -15.70 -13.00
C CYS A 195 -27.39 -17.15 -13.17
N PRO A 196 -28.11 -17.97 -13.95
CA PRO A 196 -27.65 -19.31 -14.32
C PRO A 196 -26.29 -19.27 -15.00
N ILE A 197 -25.43 -20.23 -14.71
CA ILE A 197 -24.05 -20.29 -15.26
C ILE A 197 -24.07 -20.30 -16.81
N ASP A 198 -25.02 -20.97 -17.42
CA ASP A 198 -25.15 -21.03 -18.90
C ASP A 198 -25.47 -19.64 -19.47
N GLU A 199 -26.30 -18.85 -18.81
CA GLU A 199 -26.59 -17.46 -19.19
C GLU A 199 -25.35 -16.55 -19.06
N LEU A 200 -24.57 -16.73 -18.00
CA LEU A 200 -23.30 -16.01 -17.81
C LEU A 200 -22.29 -16.37 -18.92
N ARG A 201 -22.18 -17.66 -19.27
CA ARG A 201 -21.35 -18.12 -20.40
C ARG A 201 -21.78 -17.51 -21.73
N GLN A 202 -23.08 -17.45 -21.97
CA GLN A 202 -23.61 -16.80 -23.16
C GLN A 202 -23.25 -15.32 -23.18
N LEU A 203 -23.48 -14.58 -22.10
CA LEU A 203 -23.11 -13.16 -22.00
C LEU A 203 -21.61 -12.96 -22.19
N TRP A 204 -20.80 -13.85 -21.63
CA TRP A 204 -19.35 -13.80 -21.83
C TRP A 204 -18.98 -13.96 -23.30
N ARG A 205 -19.50 -14.97 -24.00
CA ARG A 205 -19.21 -15.24 -25.41
C ARG A 205 -19.70 -14.15 -26.36
N GLU A 206 -20.87 -13.59 -26.09
CA GLU A 206 -21.45 -12.46 -26.84
C GLU A 206 -20.66 -11.16 -26.65
N SER A 207 -20.02 -11.01 -25.53
CA SER A 207 -19.18 -9.83 -25.19
C SER A 207 -17.88 -9.89 -26.00
N LYS A 208 -17.75 -9.04 -27.04
CA LYS A 208 -16.50 -8.91 -27.80
C LYS A 208 -15.44 -8.20 -26.98
N ALA A 209 -14.24 -8.75 -26.92
CA ALA A 209 -13.10 -8.11 -26.28
C ALA A 209 -12.82 -6.74 -26.92
N LEU A 210 -12.45 -5.77 -26.11
CA LEU A 210 -12.06 -4.45 -26.58
C LEU A 210 -10.62 -4.49 -27.11
N GLN A 211 -10.32 -3.56 -28.02
CA GLN A 211 -8.94 -3.35 -28.44
C GLN A 211 -8.11 -2.88 -27.24
N ASP A 212 -6.89 -3.37 -27.16
CA ASP A 212 -5.95 -2.98 -26.12
C ASP A 212 -5.53 -1.52 -26.31
N ARG A 213 -6.10 -0.65 -25.52
CA ARG A 213 -5.84 0.79 -25.49
C ARG A 213 -5.69 1.24 -24.04
N PRO A 214 -4.77 2.17 -23.76
CA PRO A 214 -4.54 2.69 -22.38
C PRO A 214 -5.80 3.31 -21.75
N ILE A 215 -6.69 3.84 -22.60
CA ILE A 215 -7.98 4.39 -22.20
C ILE A 215 -9.01 3.91 -23.19
N THR A 216 -10.10 3.33 -22.68
CA THR A 216 -11.25 2.95 -23.49
C THR A 216 -12.47 3.77 -23.13
N GLN A 217 -13.38 3.94 -24.08
CA GLN A 217 -14.63 4.67 -23.93
C GLN A 217 -15.79 3.81 -24.42
N GLN A 218 -16.84 3.68 -23.61
CA GLN A 218 -18.06 2.95 -23.94
C GLN A 218 -19.30 3.71 -23.47
N GLU A 219 -20.39 3.63 -24.24
CA GLU A 219 -21.66 4.13 -23.75
C GLU A 219 -22.30 3.11 -22.78
N LEU A 220 -22.80 3.62 -21.66
CA LEU A 220 -23.54 2.87 -20.66
C LEU A 220 -24.89 3.53 -20.39
N VAL A 221 -25.96 2.79 -20.65
CA VAL A 221 -27.31 3.24 -20.35
C VAL A 221 -27.80 2.55 -19.09
N LEU A 222 -28.26 3.31 -18.11
CA LEU A 222 -28.90 2.79 -16.91
C LEU A 222 -30.40 2.99 -17.00
N LYS A 223 -31.15 1.87 -17.03
CA LYS A 223 -32.61 1.84 -17.10
C LYS A 223 -33.20 1.33 -15.77
N PRO A 224 -33.29 2.18 -14.72
CA PRO A 224 -33.80 1.73 -13.42
C PRO A 224 -35.28 1.32 -13.53
N LEU A 225 -35.71 0.37 -12.68
CA LEU A 225 -37.14 -0.02 -12.59
C LEU A 225 -38.04 1.13 -12.10
N LYS A 226 -37.47 1.98 -11.19
CA LYS A 226 -38.10 3.19 -10.71
C LYS A 226 -37.17 4.38 -10.95
N GLY A 227 -37.60 5.38 -11.72
CA GLY A 227 -36.80 6.57 -12.02
C GLY A 227 -36.58 6.78 -13.52
N LYS A 228 -35.77 7.81 -13.84
CA LYS A 228 -35.46 8.18 -15.22
C LYS A 228 -34.25 7.37 -15.74
N THR A 229 -34.32 6.99 -17.02
CA THR A 229 -33.18 6.44 -17.74
C THR A 229 -32.06 7.47 -17.80
N THR A 230 -30.84 7.08 -17.44
CA THR A 230 -29.64 7.93 -17.53
C THR A 230 -28.64 7.30 -18.49
N ARG A 231 -27.93 8.16 -19.22
CA ARG A 231 -26.87 7.76 -20.13
C ARG A 231 -25.53 8.26 -19.60
N HIS A 232 -24.56 7.39 -19.61
CA HIS A 232 -23.20 7.66 -19.13
C HIS A 232 -22.19 7.25 -20.19
N THR A 233 -21.04 7.90 -20.16
CA THR A 233 -19.84 7.39 -20.82
C THR A 233 -19.00 6.71 -19.77
N LEU A 234 -18.74 5.43 -19.96
CA LEU A 234 -17.79 4.68 -19.16
C LEU A 234 -16.40 4.80 -19.77
N PHE A 235 -15.52 5.52 -19.08
CA PHE A 235 -14.10 5.52 -19.36
C PHE A 235 -13.41 4.48 -18.48
N SER A 236 -12.54 3.65 -19.08
CA SER A 236 -11.62 2.81 -18.31
C SER A 236 -10.18 3.19 -18.61
N SER A 237 -9.38 3.30 -17.57
CA SER A 237 -7.94 3.57 -17.67
C SER A 237 -7.18 2.55 -16.84
N ASP A 238 -6.17 1.93 -17.47
CA ASP A 238 -5.36 0.90 -16.85
C ASP A 238 -4.15 1.49 -16.16
N PHE A 239 -3.91 1.00 -14.97
CA PHE A 239 -2.76 1.27 -14.14
C PHE A 239 -2.09 -0.07 -13.78
N ARG A 240 -0.88 0.00 -13.26
CA ARG A 240 -0.17 -1.18 -12.74
C ARG A 240 -0.96 -1.89 -11.64
N GLU A 241 -1.70 -1.13 -10.85
CA GLU A 241 -2.43 -1.58 -9.66
C GLU A 241 -3.85 -2.07 -9.99
N GLY A 242 -4.33 -1.82 -11.21
CA GLY A 242 -5.67 -2.20 -11.65
C GLY A 242 -6.29 -1.23 -12.64
N THR A 243 -7.60 -1.30 -12.82
CA THR A 243 -8.36 -0.48 -13.78
C THR A 243 -9.27 0.51 -13.07
N LEU A 244 -9.13 1.80 -13.39
CA LEU A 244 -10.03 2.86 -12.94
C LEU A 244 -11.21 2.97 -13.92
N LEU A 245 -12.42 2.83 -13.40
CA LEU A 245 -13.68 2.96 -14.10
C LEU A 245 -14.35 4.30 -13.71
N LEU A 246 -14.62 5.15 -14.70
CA LEU A 246 -15.25 6.46 -14.51
C LEU A 246 -16.56 6.51 -15.32
N TYR A 247 -17.67 6.74 -14.63
CA TYR A 247 -19.01 6.80 -15.27
C TYR A 247 -19.46 8.25 -15.35
N THR A 248 -19.10 8.91 -16.44
CA THR A 248 -19.28 10.35 -16.62
C THR A 248 -20.58 10.66 -17.36
N PRO A 249 -21.15 11.86 -17.21
CA PRO A 249 -22.22 12.34 -18.10
C PRO A 249 -21.76 12.39 -19.55
N LEU A 250 -22.68 12.22 -20.52
CA LEU A 250 -22.35 12.31 -21.97
C LEU A 250 -21.76 13.64 -22.39
N SER A 251 -22.01 14.71 -21.64
CA SER A 251 -21.48 16.05 -21.90
C SER A 251 -20.00 16.20 -21.58
N MET A 252 -19.40 15.23 -20.87
CA MET A 252 -17.98 15.30 -20.48
C MET A 252 -17.10 14.86 -21.64
N GLN A 253 -16.14 15.69 -22.00
CA GLN A 253 -15.25 15.45 -23.13
C GLN A 253 -14.02 14.66 -22.71
N LEU A 254 -13.42 13.93 -23.67
CA LEU A 254 -12.22 13.13 -23.44
C LEU A 254 -11.06 13.97 -22.86
N ASP A 255 -10.91 15.20 -23.30
CA ASP A 255 -9.85 16.11 -22.82
C ASP A 255 -9.94 16.40 -21.33
N GLN A 256 -11.14 16.49 -20.78
CA GLN A 256 -11.36 16.68 -19.35
C GLN A 256 -10.94 15.44 -18.55
N ILE A 257 -11.18 14.24 -19.11
CA ILE A 257 -10.72 12.98 -18.54
C ILE A 257 -9.21 12.84 -18.66
N LEU A 258 -8.63 13.20 -19.79
CA LEU A 258 -7.18 13.21 -19.99
C LEU A 258 -6.49 14.14 -18.99
N ASN A 259 -7.04 15.32 -18.75
CA ASN A 259 -6.51 16.26 -17.75
C ASN A 259 -6.59 15.68 -16.32
N LEU A 260 -7.69 14.98 -15.98
CA LEU A 260 -7.79 14.24 -14.70
C LEU A 260 -6.71 13.15 -14.57
N LEU A 261 -6.39 12.48 -15.68
CA LEU A 261 -5.44 11.36 -15.74
C LEU A 261 -3.99 11.83 -15.98
N MET A 262 -3.74 13.08 -16.39
CA MET A 262 -2.37 13.61 -16.59
C MET A 262 -1.55 13.63 -15.29
N GLY A 263 -2.20 13.79 -14.14
CA GLY A 263 -1.60 13.59 -12.82
C GLY A 263 -1.54 12.11 -12.39
N ARG A 264 -1.39 11.17 -13.33
CA ARG A 264 -1.57 9.71 -13.17
C ARG A 264 -0.94 9.14 -11.91
N GLU A 265 0.32 9.44 -11.68
CA GLU A 265 1.05 8.91 -10.52
C GLU A 265 0.49 9.43 -9.19
N ARG A 266 0.16 10.72 -9.13
CA ARG A 266 -0.47 11.34 -7.95
C ARG A 266 -1.89 10.83 -7.72
N LEU A 267 -2.66 10.65 -8.79
CA LEU A 267 -4.02 10.10 -8.73
C LEU A 267 -3.99 8.66 -8.21
N VAL A 268 -3.14 7.79 -8.76
CA VAL A 268 -2.98 6.41 -8.30
C VAL A 268 -2.54 6.37 -6.84
N LYS A 269 -1.55 7.16 -6.46
CA LYS A 269 -1.07 7.24 -5.08
C LYS A 269 -2.19 7.67 -4.13
N ALA A 270 -2.99 8.67 -4.51
CA ALA A 270 -4.11 9.13 -3.70
C ALA A 270 -5.26 8.11 -3.62
N LEU A 271 -5.54 7.37 -4.70
CA LEU A 271 -6.52 6.28 -4.70
C LEU A 271 -6.07 5.10 -3.83
N LEU A 272 -4.81 4.72 -3.94
CA LEU A 272 -4.25 3.61 -3.15
C LEU A 272 -4.12 3.95 -1.66
N SER A 273 -3.85 5.22 -1.31
CA SER A 273 -3.83 5.66 0.09
C SER A 273 -5.21 5.57 0.77
N ARG A 274 -6.28 5.50 -0.03
CA ARG A 274 -7.67 5.31 0.42
C ARG A 274 -8.22 3.93 0.08
N ARG A 275 -7.34 2.97 -0.17
CA ARG A 275 -7.74 1.59 -0.44
C ARG A 275 -8.60 1.07 0.70
N ILE A 276 -9.69 0.41 0.35
CA ILE A 276 -10.58 -0.25 1.30
C ILE A 276 -9.79 -1.36 2.01
N PRO A 277 -9.71 -1.36 3.35
CA PRO A 277 -9.10 -2.47 4.07
C PRO A 277 -9.77 -3.79 3.73
N SER A 278 -9.00 -4.87 3.70
CA SER A 278 -9.52 -6.19 3.34
C SER A 278 -9.07 -7.22 4.37
N LEU A 279 -10.01 -8.01 4.85
CA LEU A 279 -9.69 -9.22 5.59
C LEU A 279 -9.04 -10.21 4.62
N THR A 280 -7.81 -10.61 4.90
CA THR A 280 -6.97 -11.36 3.97
C THR A 280 -6.19 -12.43 4.73
N SER A 281 -6.21 -13.67 4.20
CA SER A 281 -5.31 -14.71 4.67
C SER A 281 -3.90 -14.39 4.21
N LEU A 282 -2.97 -14.33 5.15
CA LEU A 282 -1.59 -13.96 4.89
C LEU A 282 -0.60 -14.70 5.79
N CYS A 283 0.64 -14.74 5.35
CA CYS A 283 1.78 -15.15 6.14
C CYS A 283 2.72 -13.96 6.33
N ILE A 284 3.17 -13.74 7.53
CA ILE A 284 4.07 -12.65 7.88
C ILE A 284 5.44 -13.25 8.18
N LEU A 285 6.46 -12.65 7.58
CA LEU A 285 7.87 -12.86 7.92
C LEU A 285 8.37 -11.59 8.62
N SER A 286 8.82 -11.71 9.85
CA SER A 286 9.55 -10.66 10.58
C SER A 286 10.99 -11.07 10.76
N GLY A 287 11.90 -10.15 10.49
CA GLY A 287 13.33 -10.33 10.71
C GLY A 287 13.89 -9.23 11.60
N ARG A 288 14.67 -9.59 12.62
CA ARG A 288 15.32 -8.68 13.54
C ARG A 288 16.81 -8.92 13.58
N LEU A 289 17.58 -7.84 13.50
CA LEU A 289 19.04 -7.93 13.59
C LEU A 289 19.45 -8.26 15.02
N GLU A 290 20.16 -9.37 15.20
CA GLU A 290 20.67 -9.79 16.51
C GLU A 290 21.70 -8.81 17.03
N SER A 291 21.65 -8.54 18.34
CA SER A 291 22.62 -7.65 19.01
C SER A 291 22.73 -6.24 18.37
N SER A 292 21.64 -5.72 17.80
CA SER A 292 21.62 -4.41 17.13
C SER A 292 22.14 -3.28 18.04
N LEU A 293 21.83 -3.33 19.33
CA LEU A 293 22.36 -2.37 20.33
C LEU A 293 23.88 -2.43 20.42
N HIS A 294 24.48 -3.62 20.40
CA HIS A 294 25.93 -3.78 20.42
C HIS A 294 26.57 -3.26 19.14
N LEU A 295 25.98 -3.57 17.98
CA LEU A 295 26.44 -3.05 16.69
C LEU A 295 26.38 -1.51 16.64
N ARG A 296 25.33 -0.92 17.18
CA ARG A 296 25.15 0.53 17.26
C ARG A 296 26.22 1.20 18.14
N THR A 297 26.66 0.55 19.21
CA THR A 297 27.74 1.06 20.08
C THR A 297 29.14 0.81 19.50
N ALA A 298 29.29 -0.24 18.69
CA ALA A 298 30.59 -0.62 18.11
C ALA A 298 30.95 0.13 16.82
N LEU A 299 29.95 0.67 16.09
CA LEU A 299 30.16 1.37 14.82
C LEU A 299 29.97 2.88 14.95
N PRO A 300 30.72 3.69 14.18
CA PRO A 300 30.38 5.08 13.97
C PRO A 300 28.95 5.23 13.42
N PRO A 301 28.20 6.29 13.79
CA PRO A 301 26.80 6.43 13.40
C PRO A 301 26.55 6.30 11.90
N HIS A 302 27.36 6.91 11.05
CA HIS A 302 27.19 6.83 9.59
C HIS A 302 27.38 5.40 9.05
N GLU A 303 28.32 4.62 9.62
CA GLU A 303 28.52 3.23 9.22
C GLU A 303 27.41 2.31 9.72
N TYR A 304 26.88 2.59 10.92
CA TYR A 304 25.72 1.88 11.40
C TYR A 304 24.50 2.13 10.50
N PHE A 305 24.27 3.37 10.06
CA PHE A 305 23.24 3.70 9.06
C PHE A 305 23.47 2.95 7.74
N ASP A 306 24.70 2.92 7.23
CA ASP A 306 25.04 2.19 6.01
C ASP A 306 24.74 0.69 6.14
N LEU A 307 25.07 0.10 7.29
CA LEU A 307 24.79 -1.30 7.59
C LEU A 307 23.27 -1.58 7.57
N ILE A 308 22.49 -0.78 8.33
CA ILE A 308 21.04 -0.95 8.40
C ILE A 308 20.39 -0.76 7.03
N ASN A 309 20.80 0.26 6.26
CA ASN A 309 20.32 0.45 4.89
C ASN A 309 20.63 -0.76 4.00
N GLN A 310 21.81 -1.33 4.09
CA GLN A 310 22.16 -2.53 3.31
C GLN A 310 21.32 -3.74 3.74
N VAL A 311 21.06 -3.93 5.03
CA VAL A 311 20.16 -5.00 5.52
C VAL A 311 18.74 -4.81 4.97
N ILE A 312 18.19 -3.59 5.05
CA ILE A 312 16.84 -3.29 4.54
C ILE A 312 16.75 -3.50 3.03
N LEU A 313 17.70 -2.96 2.25
CA LEU A 313 17.72 -3.10 0.79
C LEU A 313 17.84 -4.56 0.36
N THR A 314 18.76 -5.32 1.01
CA THR A 314 18.93 -6.76 0.75
C THR A 314 17.64 -7.52 1.06
N SER A 315 16.97 -7.18 2.17
CA SER A 315 15.70 -7.82 2.55
C SER A 315 14.58 -7.49 1.55
N HIS A 316 14.45 -6.23 1.14
CA HIS A 316 13.42 -5.83 0.16
C HIS A 316 13.63 -6.47 -1.21
N GLN A 317 14.89 -6.66 -1.64
CA GLN A 317 15.21 -7.39 -2.86
C GLN A 317 14.75 -8.84 -2.75
N CYS A 318 15.11 -9.51 -1.65
CA CYS A 318 14.71 -10.89 -1.39
C CYS A 318 13.17 -11.02 -1.34
N PHE A 319 12.47 -10.12 -0.64
CA PHE A 319 11.01 -10.12 -0.58
C PHE A 319 10.38 -10.06 -1.97
N LYS A 320 10.89 -9.19 -2.84
CA LYS A 320 10.39 -9.05 -4.22
C LYS A 320 10.59 -10.32 -5.05
N GLU A 321 11.73 -11.00 -4.89
CA GLU A 321 12.04 -12.24 -5.60
C GLU A 321 11.08 -13.39 -5.23
N TYR A 322 10.62 -13.43 -3.98
CA TYR A 322 9.68 -14.44 -3.48
C TYR A 322 8.21 -13.98 -3.45
N GLY A 323 7.88 -12.87 -4.13
CA GLY A 323 6.49 -12.37 -4.23
C GLY A 323 5.93 -11.76 -2.95
N GLY A 324 6.80 -11.43 -2.00
CA GLY A 324 6.41 -10.77 -0.75
C GLY A 324 6.20 -9.25 -0.91
N THR A 325 5.30 -8.69 -0.14
CA THR A 325 5.05 -7.25 -0.05
C THR A 325 5.73 -6.68 1.19
N PRO A 326 6.72 -5.77 1.06
CA PRO A 326 7.35 -5.14 2.21
C PRO A 326 6.33 -4.39 3.06
N GLY A 327 6.37 -4.61 4.37
CA GLY A 327 5.64 -3.84 5.36
C GLY A 327 6.48 -2.71 5.94
N ARG A 328 5.89 -1.97 6.88
CA ARG A 328 6.62 -0.95 7.62
C ARG A 328 7.71 -1.60 8.46
N SER A 329 8.95 -1.13 8.31
CA SER A 329 10.05 -1.54 9.17
C SER A 329 9.80 -1.10 10.62
N ILE A 330 10.04 -2.01 11.58
CA ILE A 330 9.88 -1.76 13.01
C ILE A 330 11.28 -1.73 13.62
N GLN A 331 11.70 -0.59 14.12
CA GLN A 331 13.07 -0.37 14.62
C GLN A 331 14.11 -0.76 13.55
N GLU A 332 15.10 -1.61 13.89
CA GLU A 332 16.09 -2.19 12.98
C GLU A 332 15.62 -3.52 12.36
N GLY A 333 14.32 -3.82 12.41
CA GLY A 333 13.72 -5.01 11.86
C GLY A 333 13.08 -4.78 10.49
N VAL A 334 12.78 -5.87 9.82
CA VAL A 334 12.08 -5.91 8.54
C VAL A 334 10.83 -6.77 8.66
N VAL A 335 9.79 -6.38 7.94
CA VAL A 335 8.51 -7.11 7.89
C VAL A 335 8.12 -7.31 6.43
N CYS A 336 7.61 -8.49 6.12
CA CYS A 336 7.10 -8.84 4.80
C CYS A 336 5.77 -9.59 4.90
N PHE A 337 4.83 -9.26 4.02
CA PHE A 337 3.53 -9.90 3.92
C PHE A 337 3.47 -10.76 2.65
N PHE A 338 3.16 -12.03 2.80
CA PHE A 338 2.87 -12.96 1.72
C PHE A 338 1.37 -13.22 1.72
N LEU A 339 0.71 -12.79 0.65
CA LEU A 339 -0.75 -12.82 0.57
C LEU A 339 -1.24 -14.09 -0.13
N SER A 340 -2.32 -14.67 0.39
CA SER A 340 -2.99 -15.78 -0.28
C SER A 340 -3.41 -15.39 -1.70
N GLY A 341 -2.99 -16.17 -2.68
CA GLY A 341 -3.40 -16.04 -4.07
C GLY A 341 -4.67 -16.82 -4.36
N PRO A 342 -5.46 -16.43 -5.39
CA PRO A 342 -6.67 -17.17 -5.77
C PRO A 342 -6.36 -18.47 -6.48
N ASP A 343 -5.27 -18.51 -7.24
CA ASP A 343 -4.90 -19.67 -8.06
C ASP A 343 -4.10 -20.70 -7.26
N SER A 344 -3.38 -20.21 -6.23
CA SER A 344 -2.55 -21.02 -5.33
C SER A 344 -2.76 -20.58 -3.87
N PRO A 345 -3.88 -20.94 -3.25
CA PRO A 345 -4.30 -20.36 -1.96
C PRO A 345 -3.39 -20.71 -0.78
N ARG A 346 -2.38 -21.57 -0.94
CA ARG A 346 -1.44 -21.98 0.12
C ARG A 346 0.03 -21.80 -0.25
N GLU A 347 0.36 -21.45 -1.49
CA GLU A 347 1.73 -21.25 -1.97
C GLU A 347 2.46 -20.15 -1.19
N TYR A 348 1.74 -19.11 -0.75
CA TYR A 348 2.29 -18.00 0.03
C TYR A 348 2.98 -18.43 1.34
N LEU A 349 2.59 -19.57 1.92
CA LEU A 349 3.23 -20.13 3.11
C LEU A 349 4.62 -20.66 2.80
N HIS A 350 4.74 -21.41 1.71
CA HIS A 350 6.02 -21.95 1.25
C HIS A 350 6.96 -20.81 0.79
N SER A 351 6.44 -19.85 0.04
CA SER A 351 7.19 -18.66 -0.39
C SER A 351 7.77 -17.88 0.79
N ALA A 352 7.03 -17.74 1.91
CA ALA A 352 7.52 -17.08 3.11
C ALA A 352 8.72 -17.83 3.74
N ILE A 353 8.65 -19.16 3.80
CA ILE A 353 9.73 -19.98 4.35
C ILE A 353 10.97 -19.96 3.43
N GLN A 354 10.77 -20.10 2.11
CA GLN A 354 11.86 -20.00 1.13
C GLN A 354 12.54 -18.63 1.20
N CYS A 355 11.76 -17.57 1.28
CA CYS A 355 12.26 -16.21 1.43
C CYS A 355 13.11 -16.06 2.70
N ALA A 356 12.65 -16.58 3.84
CA ALA A 356 13.40 -16.54 5.09
C ALA A 356 14.76 -17.26 4.96
N GLN A 357 14.77 -18.43 4.33
CA GLN A 357 15.99 -19.21 4.12
C GLN A 357 16.98 -18.49 3.17
N ALA A 358 16.47 -17.93 2.07
CA ALA A 358 17.29 -17.14 1.14
C ALA A 358 17.84 -15.88 1.82
N LEU A 359 17.00 -15.16 2.57
CA LEU A 359 17.40 -13.97 3.30
C LEU A 359 18.50 -14.28 4.33
N LYS A 360 18.41 -15.40 5.06
CA LYS A 360 19.47 -15.86 5.96
C LYS A 360 20.80 -16.00 5.21
N GLN A 361 20.79 -16.60 4.03
CA GLN A 361 22.02 -16.76 3.21
C GLN A 361 22.56 -15.40 2.72
N MET A 362 21.68 -14.48 2.30
CA MET A 362 22.08 -13.15 1.86
C MET A 362 22.69 -12.33 3.01
N ILE A 363 22.19 -12.44 4.23
CA ILE A 363 22.76 -11.80 5.42
C ILE A 363 24.13 -12.39 5.77
N VAL A 364 24.33 -13.71 5.65
CA VAL A 364 25.64 -14.33 5.81
C VAL A 364 26.66 -13.79 4.78
N ALA A 365 26.23 -13.59 3.54
CA ALA A 365 27.09 -12.98 2.50
C ALA A 365 27.40 -11.50 2.82
N LEU A 366 26.44 -10.76 3.36
CA LEU A 366 26.64 -9.38 3.83
C LEU A 366 27.63 -9.34 5.00
N ASP A 367 27.50 -10.23 5.98
CA ASP A 367 28.40 -10.38 7.11
C ASP A 367 29.85 -10.58 6.65
N LYS A 368 30.08 -11.51 5.71
CA LYS A 368 31.43 -11.74 5.13
C LYS A 368 32.01 -10.47 4.52
N ARG A 369 31.21 -9.69 3.77
CA ARG A 369 31.67 -8.42 3.18
C ARG A 369 32.04 -7.38 4.24
N TRP A 370 31.26 -7.25 5.30
CA TRP A 370 31.56 -6.33 6.39
C TRP A 370 32.77 -6.77 7.22
N LYS A 371 32.93 -8.05 7.50
CA LYS A 371 34.15 -8.61 8.15
C LYS A 371 35.40 -8.33 7.34
N TYR A 372 35.37 -8.49 6.03
CA TYR A 372 36.49 -8.15 5.16
C TYR A 372 36.82 -6.66 5.17
N LYS A 373 35.76 -5.79 5.12
CA LYS A 373 35.92 -4.32 5.11
C LYS A 373 36.47 -3.77 6.43
N LYS A 374 36.07 -4.34 7.57
CA LYS A 374 36.29 -3.77 8.91
C LYS A 374 37.20 -4.58 9.82
N VAL A 375 37.54 -5.79 9.46
CA VAL A 375 38.35 -6.72 10.32
C VAL A 375 37.67 -6.87 11.71
N TRP A 376 36.36 -6.85 11.78
CA TRP A 376 35.63 -6.94 13.03
C TRP A 376 35.29 -8.38 13.42
N LYS A 377 35.10 -8.63 14.73
CA LYS A 377 34.75 -9.95 15.27
C LYS A 377 33.27 -10.22 15.37
N ASN A 378 32.44 -9.17 15.17
CA ASN A 378 30.98 -9.30 15.26
C ASN A 378 30.43 -10.14 14.10
N SER A 379 29.30 -10.80 14.34
CA SER A 379 28.59 -11.58 13.34
C SER A 379 27.23 -10.97 13.09
N LEU A 380 26.91 -10.68 11.83
CA LEU A 380 25.57 -10.24 11.46
C LEU A 380 24.68 -11.46 11.38
N GLN A 381 23.64 -11.46 12.18
CA GLN A 381 22.64 -12.52 12.21
C GLN A 381 21.25 -11.88 12.22
N LEU A 382 20.36 -12.41 11.40
CA LEU A 382 18.97 -11.98 11.36
C LEU A 382 18.10 -13.09 11.94
N ASN A 383 17.51 -12.82 13.11
CA ASN A 383 16.56 -13.68 13.77
C ASN A 383 15.21 -13.52 13.12
N MET A 384 14.55 -14.59 12.73
CA MET A 384 13.33 -14.52 11.94
C MET A 384 12.18 -15.30 12.57
N GLY A 385 10.99 -14.69 12.52
CA GLY A 385 9.73 -15.29 12.90
C GLY A 385 8.78 -15.37 11.71
N ILE A 386 8.04 -16.46 11.58
CA ILE A 386 7.05 -16.69 10.54
C ILE A 386 5.75 -17.15 11.18
N HIS A 387 4.66 -16.40 10.95
CA HIS A 387 3.33 -16.78 11.42
C HIS A 387 2.28 -16.45 10.36
N CYS A 388 1.13 -17.13 10.40
CA CYS A 388 0.06 -16.93 9.43
C CYS A 388 -1.29 -16.78 10.12
N GLY A 389 -2.13 -15.95 9.55
CA GLY A 389 -3.46 -15.67 10.04
C GLY A 389 -4.36 -15.06 8.99
N GLU A 390 -5.54 -14.67 9.43
CA GLU A 390 -6.48 -13.88 8.65
C GLU A 390 -6.62 -12.53 9.33
N GLU A 391 -6.17 -11.46 8.66
CA GLU A 391 -6.03 -10.14 9.24
C GLU A 391 -6.49 -9.03 8.30
N TRP A 392 -6.79 -7.88 8.87
CA TRP A 392 -7.09 -6.69 8.10
C TRP A 392 -5.83 -6.09 7.49
N LEU A 393 -5.71 -6.20 6.16
CA LEU A 393 -4.66 -5.56 5.38
C LEU A 393 -5.16 -4.23 4.82
N GLY A 394 -4.44 -3.17 5.10
CA GLY A 394 -4.77 -1.82 4.63
C GLY A 394 -3.53 -1.02 4.26
N THR A 395 -3.73 0.26 3.96
CA THR A 395 -2.68 1.23 3.69
C THR A 395 -2.77 2.39 4.67
N ILE A 396 -1.64 2.80 5.21
CA ILE A 396 -1.53 4.03 6.00
C ILE A 396 -0.93 5.10 5.09
N PRO A 397 -1.62 6.24 4.89
CA PRO A 397 -1.05 7.36 4.14
C PRO A 397 0.13 7.97 4.90
N SER A 398 1.21 8.20 4.20
CA SER A 398 2.39 8.91 4.67
C SER A 398 2.61 10.15 3.78
N SER A 399 3.30 11.15 4.28
CA SER A 399 3.58 12.40 3.53
C SER A 399 4.31 12.17 2.20
N LEU A 400 5.09 11.10 2.09
CA LEU A 400 5.90 10.79 0.90
C LEU A 400 5.45 9.54 0.16
N ALA A 401 4.74 8.63 0.83
CA ALA A 401 4.32 7.35 0.27
C ALA A 401 3.08 6.82 1.01
N PHE A 402 2.57 5.69 0.59
CA PHE A 402 1.68 4.88 1.41
C PHE A 402 2.43 3.60 1.82
N GLU A 403 2.11 3.11 3.00
CA GLU A 403 2.72 1.91 3.55
C GLU A 403 1.63 0.86 3.76
N PHE A 404 1.90 -0.36 3.31
CA PHE A 404 1.06 -1.49 3.63
C PHE A 404 1.24 -1.85 5.11
N THR A 405 0.12 -2.07 5.78
CA THR A 405 0.12 -2.50 7.17
C THR A 405 -0.96 -3.53 7.41
N VAL A 406 -0.75 -4.33 8.42
CA VAL A 406 -1.68 -5.33 8.92
C VAL A 406 -2.09 -4.92 10.33
N MET A 407 -3.38 -5.01 10.62
CA MET A 407 -3.91 -4.78 11.96
C MET A 407 -4.50 -6.08 12.49
N GLY A 408 -3.84 -6.64 13.52
CA GLY A 408 -4.28 -7.86 14.17
C GLY A 408 -3.15 -8.54 14.95
N GLU A 409 -3.48 -9.64 15.59
CA GLU A 409 -2.58 -10.36 16.49
C GLU A 409 -1.44 -11.05 15.74
N THR A 410 -1.68 -11.52 14.50
CA THR A 410 -0.68 -12.25 13.71
C THR A 410 0.61 -11.45 13.52
N LEU A 411 0.53 -10.13 13.34
CA LEU A 411 1.72 -9.28 13.21
C LEU A 411 2.51 -9.24 14.52
N VAL A 412 1.83 -9.03 15.64
CA VAL A 412 2.44 -8.95 16.97
C VAL A 412 3.10 -10.28 17.33
N GLU A 413 2.40 -11.40 17.13
CA GLU A 413 2.94 -12.73 17.36
C GLU A 413 4.16 -13.03 16.48
N THR A 414 4.14 -12.59 15.21
CA THR A 414 5.29 -12.77 14.29
C THR A 414 6.50 -11.97 14.74
N VAL A 415 6.31 -10.71 15.15
CA VAL A 415 7.39 -9.86 15.67
C VAL A 415 7.97 -10.47 16.95
N ASN A 416 7.11 -10.85 17.89
CA ASN A 416 7.54 -11.52 19.12
C ASN A 416 8.27 -12.84 18.85
N LEU A 417 7.87 -13.58 17.82
CA LEU A 417 8.56 -14.80 17.40
C LEU A 417 9.96 -14.51 16.82
N SER A 418 10.13 -13.40 16.11
CA SER A 418 11.47 -12.96 15.68
C SER A 418 12.35 -12.49 16.85
N GLU A 419 11.73 -11.98 17.93
CA GLU A 419 12.42 -11.67 19.17
C GLU A 419 12.77 -12.90 19.99
N PHE A 420 11.93 -13.94 19.94
CA PHE A 420 12.22 -15.25 20.54
C PHE A 420 13.40 -15.93 19.87
N ALA A 421 13.51 -15.84 18.53
CA ALA A 421 14.61 -16.43 17.76
C ALA A 421 15.97 -15.90 18.21
N GLN A 422 17.01 -16.72 18.10
CA GLN A 422 18.41 -16.41 18.46
C GLN A 422 19.37 -17.03 17.45
N GLU A 423 20.59 -16.52 17.41
CA GLU A 423 21.70 -17.07 16.60
C GLU A 423 21.35 -17.20 15.10
N GLY A 424 20.55 -16.25 14.57
CA GLY A 424 20.10 -16.25 13.18
C GLY A 424 19.17 -17.42 12.84
N SER A 425 18.43 -17.95 13.81
CA SER A 425 17.45 -19.03 13.60
C SER A 425 16.17 -18.49 12.96
N ILE A 426 15.44 -19.37 12.29
CA ILE A 426 14.14 -19.11 11.67
C ILE A 426 13.11 -19.93 12.42
N TRP A 427 12.17 -19.28 13.08
CA TRP A 427 11.09 -19.94 13.81
C TRP A 427 9.76 -19.73 13.10
N ALA A 428 9.01 -20.80 12.93
CA ALA A 428 7.66 -20.78 12.37
C ALA A 428 6.64 -21.31 13.35
N SER A 429 5.44 -20.75 13.35
CA SER A 429 4.34 -21.34 14.09
C SER A 429 3.91 -22.68 13.46
N LYS A 430 3.40 -23.60 14.29
CA LYS A 430 2.80 -24.86 13.85
C LYS A 430 1.75 -24.64 12.74
N LYS A 431 0.96 -23.58 12.85
CA LYS A 431 -0.09 -23.21 11.90
C LYS A 431 0.45 -22.98 10.47
N VAL A 432 1.65 -22.44 10.33
CA VAL A 432 2.31 -22.25 9.03
C VAL A 432 2.56 -23.60 8.37
N ILE A 433 3.20 -24.52 9.10
CA ILE A 433 3.59 -25.84 8.57
C ILE A 433 2.36 -26.70 8.26
N GLU A 434 1.36 -26.69 9.13
CA GLU A 434 0.16 -27.53 8.96
C GLU A 434 -0.74 -27.05 7.83
N ASN A 435 -0.76 -25.75 7.54
CA ASN A 435 -1.56 -25.19 6.46
C ASN A 435 -0.89 -25.26 5.08
N MET A 436 0.39 -25.65 5.00
CA MET A 436 1.06 -25.89 3.71
C MET A 436 0.44 -27.09 2.98
N VAL A 437 0.57 -27.10 1.66
CA VAL A 437 0.25 -28.30 0.87
C VAL A 437 1.25 -29.42 1.21
N PRO A 438 0.83 -30.70 1.17
CA PRO A 438 1.69 -31.81 1.58
C PRO A 438 3.03 -31.88 0.85
N GLU A 439 3.05 -31.56 -0.42
CA GLU A 439 4.22 -31.57 -1.30
C GLU A 439 5.26 -30.56 -0.85
N ASP A 440 4.83 -29.33 -0.51
CA ASP A 440 5.71 -28.28 -0.02
C ASP A 440 6.18 -28.54 1.41
N ARG A 441 5.30 -29.11 2.23
CA ARG A 441 5.65 -29.47 3.62
C ARG A 441 6.78 -30.51 3.66
N GLN A 442 6.78 -31.48 2.76
CA GLN A 442 7.84 -32.51 2.67
C GLN A 442 9.22 -31.92 2.33
N ARG A 443 9.27 -30.72 1.73
CA ARG A 443 10.51 -30.04 1.37
C ARG A 443 11.10 -29.20 2.52
N VAL A 444 10.34 -29.02 3.58
CA VAL A 444 10.77 -28.22 4.74
C VAL A 444 11.27 -29.15 5.84
N GLU A 445 12.54 -29.07 6.14
CA GLU A 445 13.13 -29.73 7.30
C GLU A 445 12.94 -28.81 8.52
N PHE A 446 12.20 -29.29 9.51
CA PHE A 446 11.90 -28.53 10.72
C PHE A 446 11.99 -29.39 11.97
N GLY A 447 12.16 -28.75 13.12
CA GLY A 447 12.25 -29.44 14.40
C GLY A 447 12.47 -28.48 15.56
N VAL A 448 12.67 -29.02 16.75
CA VAL A 448 12.92 -28.21 17.94
C VAL A 448 14.31 -28.55 18.48
N ARG A 449 15.10 -27.52 18.79
CA ARG A 449 16.38 -27.68 19.48
C ARG A 449 16.13 -27.93 20.95
N LEU A 450 16.54 -29.12 21.39
CA LEU A 450 16.49 -29.54 22.77
C LEU A 450 17.91 -29.62 23.35
N GLY A 451 18.02 -29.43 24.66
CA GLY A 451 19.30 -29.50 25.38
C GLY A 451 19.91 -28.13 25.70
N THR A 452 20.89 -28.11 26.58
CA THR A 452 21.59 -26.92 27.06
C THR A 452 23.08 -26.97 26.72
N GLY A 453 23.68 -25.84 26.33
CA GLY A 453 25.11 -25.76 26.09
C GLY A 453 25.60 -26.54 24.85
N ARG A 454 26.61 -27.41 25.03
CA ARG A 454 27.25 -28.16 23.92
C ARG A 454 26.46 -29.38 23.44
N GLU A 455 25.42 -29.81 24.18
CA GLU A 455 24.56 -30.97 23.86
C GLU A 455 23.22 -30.54 23.25
N ARG A 456 23.25 -29.54 22.35
CA ARG A 456 22.06 -29.16 21.58
C ARG A 456 21.86 -30.13 20.43
N PHE A 457 20.72 -30.82 20.38
CA PHE A 457 20.29 -31.63 19.24
C PHE A 457 18.93 -31.17 18.74
N VAL A 458 18.69 -31.38 17.46
CA VAL A 458 17.40 -31.07 16.85
C VAL A 458 16.55 -32.34 16.85
N SER A 459 15.40 -32.28 17.47
CA SER A 459 14.39 -33.32 17.33
C SER A 459 13.51 -33.00 16.13
N PRO A 460 13.61 -33.77 15.02
CA PRO A 460 12.96 -33.43 13.77
C PRO A 460 11.45 -33.67 13.80
N GLY A 461 10.69 -32.88 13.07
CA GLY A 461 9.26 -33.06 12.84
C GLY A 461 8.36 -32.79 14.05
N ILE A 462 8.90 -32.14 15.10
CA ILE A 462 8.13 -31.84 16.32
C ILE A 462 7.91 -30.32 16.49
N TYR A 463 6.95 -30.00 17.36
CA TYR A 463 6.64 -28.64 17.82
C TYR A 463 6.74 -28.59 19.34
N SER A 464 7.00 -27.39 19.88
CA SER A 464 6.91 -27.12 21.32
C SER A 464 6.27 -25.76 21.57
N GLN A 465 5.73 -25.54 22.74
CA GLN A 465 5.27 -24.21 23.13
C GLN A 465 6.46 -23.34 23.54
N VAL A 466 6.39 -22.04 23.23
CA VAL A 466 7.49 -21.10 23.54
C VAL A 466 7.86 -21.16 25.02
N ARG A 467 6.88 -21.24 25.92
CA ARG A 467 7.12 -21.35 27.38
C ARG A 467 7.89 -22.60 27.82
N GLU A 468 7.92 -23.64 27.00
CA GLU A 468 8.66 -24.89 27.28
C GLU A 468 10.13 -24.80 26.82
N LEU A 469 10.43 -23.82 25.97
CA LEU A 469 11.73 -23.64 25.35
C LEU A 469 12.61 -22.61 26.08
N ILE A 470 12.01 -21.75 26.91
CA ILE A 470 12.70 -20.72 27.69
C ILE A 470 12.20 -20.69 29.14
N SER A 471 13.03 -20.17 30.05
CA SER A 471 12.64 -20.03 31.45
C SER A 471 11.55 -18.96 31.64
N GLY A 472 10.74 -19.08 32.70
CA GLY A 472 9.73 -18.08 33.02
C GLY A 472 10.28 -16.68 33.24
N ASP A 473 11.46 -16.56 33.85
CA ASP A 473 12.15 -15.28 34.07
C ASP A 473 12.62 -14.67 32.74
N GLU A 474 13.06 -15.49 31.79
CA GLU A 474 13.44 -15.01 30.46
C GLU A 474 12.21 -14.60 29.63
N LEU A 475 11.12 -15.34 29.75
CA LEU A 475 9.83 -15.02 29.15
C LEU A 475 9.36 -13.59 29.56
N GLN A 476 9.44 -13.27 30.84
CA GLN A 476 9.09 -11.93 31.35
C GLN A 476 10.07 -10.87 30.91
N ARG A 477 11.38 -11.10 31.02
CA ARG A 477 12.41 -10.13 30.62
C ARG A 477 12.34 -9.77 29.13
N ARG A 478 11.96 -10.71 28.28
CA ARG A 478 11.85 -10.51 26.82
C ARG A 478 10.45 -10.10 26.37
N ALA A 479 9.51 -9.90 27.31
CA ALA A 479 8.11 -9.54 27.01
C ALA A 479 7.40 -10.52 26.03
N LEU A 480 7.75 -11.81 26.07
CA LEU A 480 7.24 -12.84 25.17
C LEU A 480 5.95 -13.54 25.70
N GLY A 481 5.27 -12.91 26.66
CA GLY A 481 4.06 -13.49 27.29
C GLY A 481 2.94 -13.78 26.30
N GLU A 482 2.77 -12.93 25.29
CA GLU A 482 1.72 -13.07 24.27
C GLU A 482 1.89 -14.34 23.43
N ILE A 483 3.13 -14.75 23.13
CA ILE A 483 3.41 -15.96 22.35
C ILE A 483 3.73 -17.19 23.22
N SER A 484 3.61 -17.09 24.55
CA SER A 484 3.99 -18.18 25.49
C SER A 484 3.36 -19.53 25.16
N ASN A 485 2.10 -19.52 24.73
CA ASN A 485 1.34 -20.71 24.36
C ASN A 485 1.41 -21.07 22.87
N LEU A 486 2.09 -20.24 22.05
CA LEU A 486 2.22 -20.50 20.62
C LEU A 486 3.06 -21.76 20.39
N ALA A 487 2.51 -22.71 19.66
CA ALA A 487 3.23 -23.90 19.24
C ALA A 487 4.13 -23.53 18.04
N VAL A 488 5.44 -23.76 18.17
CA VAL A 488 6.46 -23.31 17.24
C VAL A 488 7.44 -24.43 16.89
N THR A 489 8.14 -24.25 15.79
CA THR A 489 9.24 -25.12 15.34
C THR A 489 10.31 -24.27 14.66
N GLU A 490 11.55 -24.70 14.71
CA GLU A 490 12.65 -24.09 13.97
C GLU A 490 12.72 -24.66 12.54
N ILE A 491 12.87 -23.80 11.55
CA ILE A 491 13.13 -24.18 10.16
C ILE A 491 14.65 -24.40 10.01
N ILE A 492 15.02 -25.63 9.72
CA ILE A 492 16.43 -26.05 9.61
C ILE A 492 16.91 -25.86 8.17
N ASN A 493 16.16 -26.41 7.22
CA ASN A 493 16.49 -26.35 5.80
C ASN A 493 15.24 -26.37 4.92
N VAL A 494 15.41 -25.92 3.67
CA VAL A 494 14.37 -26.00 2.62
C VAL A 494 15.02 -26.62 1.39
N HIS A 495 14.50 -27.79 0.97
CA HIS A 495 15.00 -28.46 -0.21
C HIS A 495 14.44 -27.83 -1.50
N PRO A 496 15.27 -27.59 -2.50
CA PRO A 496 14.81 -27.06 -3.78
C PRO A 496 13.80 -28.00 -4.46
N THR A 497 13.00 -27.43 -5.36
CA THR A 497 12.19 -28.22 -6.30
C THR A 497 13.12 -29.10 -7.11
N VAL A 498 12.95 -30.40 -7.07
CA VAL A 498 13.56 -31.27 -8.05
C VAL A 498 12.76 -30.99 -9.33
N ASP A 499 13.32 -30.20 -10.26
CA ASP A 499 12.79 -30.10 -11.59
C ASP A 499 12.78 -31.54 -12.13
N GLN A 500 11.59 -32.07 -12.34
CA GLN A 500 11.40 -33.26 -13.15
C GLN A 500 11.67 -32.84 -14.60
N ASP A 501 12.95 -32.70 -14.96
CA ASP A 501 13.39 -32.82 -16.33
C ASP A 501 13.16 -34.25 -16.76
N LEU A 502 12.01 -34.51 -17.39
CA LEU A 502 11.73 -35.68 -18.26
C LEU A 502 10.79 -35.26 -19.37
#